data_596571744dd52410575ba4246943583a
#
_entry.id   596571744dd52410575ba4246943583a
#
_cell.length_a   1.000
_cell.length_b   1.000
_cell.length_c   1.000
_cell.angle_alpha   90.00
_cell.angle_beta   90.00
_cell.angle_gamma   90.00
#
_symmetry.space_group_name_H-M   'P 1'
#
loop_
_entity.id
_entity.type
_entity.pdbx_description
1 polymer ?
#
loop_
_entity_poly.entity_id
_entity_poly.type
_entity_poly.pdbx_seq_one_letter_code
_entity_poly.pdbx_strand_id
1 'polypeptide(L)'
;MGRHAHPRGEFFDPARWAIGAAILTWVLTILRHQPCAHTDASGQINRYQRLCYSDIPVIFTSSGMGRGGALLAERSVRQSPITVAIMAVNRWLVGHLGWVVGPTATDQQVTQAANAYWALSSVLLFLGLLATVVGVMLLGRGSDIPSPRPATSATTPTAAVVTEVAARTRRRSWDVFLVACSPLVLAAGMVDFTLVPVGFMTLSLLAWATRRPTLAGVLAGLAVSGSLQTAVVVLAVVVLCLRAGKLASLGRYLGPAAGVLVICHGVAAALSPATWKATLAATFGPQVGLGSLWFIFQDATKDSIAHVGVLSSVLAAAGLLWLTWFVWRLPRRPRVAQVALVALVIIFVAYKSYSPQYSLLLVPLAALACPDWRNWGVLMTGEVFYQFVVWGHLAGATKPAGSTVDAVYWGAIIVRVAAQVWFAWTVVDEMRRPWNDSVRAGYGDDPTGGVLDHAPDAPVIGALSTAEASSTTLERSTVSPTVKPVTPADDPVLVRRTWIGTRILLGLTLVLVM
;
A
#
# COMPACT_ATOMS: atom_id res chain seq x y z
N MET A 1 -12.26 17.79 9.66
CA MET A 1 -12.15 18.56 10.91
C MET A 1 -12.19 20.05 10.60
N GLY A 2 -12.91 20.84 11.40
CA GLY A 2 -13.31 22.19 11.08
C GLY A 2 -12.19 23.21 10.91
N ARG A 3 -12.48 24.28 10.19
CA ARG A 3 -11.66 25.45 9.84
C ARG A 3 -11.09 26.24 11.05
N HIS A 4 -11.27 25.77 12.29
CA HIS A 4 -11.01 26.55 13.52
C HIS A 4 -9.99 25.92 14.49
N ALA A 5 -9.08 25.05 14.03
CA ALA A 5 -8.00 24.59 14.90
C ALA A 5 -6.97 25.72 15.10
N HIS A 6 -7.17 26.54 16.13
CA HIS A 6 -6.15 27.43 16.63
C HIS A 6 -4.91 26.66 17.10
N PRO A 7 -3.68 27.21 16.95
CA PRO A 7 -2.46 26.58 17.44
C PRO A 7 -2.47 26.60 18.97
N ARG A 8 -3.02 25.57 19.57
CA ARG A 8 -2.92 25.32 21.01
C ARG A 8 -1.76 24.37 21.26
N GLY A 9 -0.79 24.84 22.01
CA GLY A 9 0.36 24.22 22.64
C GLY A 9 0.88 22.83 22.21
N GLU A 10 2.02 22.42 22.72
CA GLU A 10 2.68 21.12 22.47
C GLU A 10 1.83 19.88 22.79
N PHE A 11 0.79 20.03 23.62
CA PHE A 11 -0.16 18.95 23.98
C PHE A 11 -0.90 18.39 22.76
N PHE A 12 -1.09 19.19 21.70
CA PHE A 12 -1.80 18.79 20.48
C PHE A 12 -0.86 18.38 19.34
N ASP A 13 0.41 18.02 19.62
CA ASP A 13 1.27 17.43 18.61
C ASP A 13 0.74 16.04 18.22
N PRO A 14 0.26 15.85 16.96
CA PRO A 14 -0.30 14.59 16.50
C PRO A 14 0.69 13.42 16.60
N ALA A 15 1.98 13.66 16.55
CA ALA A 15 3.00 12.63 16.66
C ALA A 15 2.88 11.80 17.96
N ARG A 16 2.63 12.47 19.08
CA ARG A 16 2.49 11.80 20.39
C ARG A 16 1.27 10.88 20.43
N TRP A 17 0.19 11.30 19.80
CA TRP A 17 -1.08 10.56 19.79
C TRP A 17 -1.12 9.46 18.74
N ALA A 18 -0.43 9.63 17.60
CA ALA A 18 -0.43 8.64 16.52
C ALA A 18 0.19 7.31 16.94
N ILE A 19 1.28 7.34 17.72
CA ILE A 19 1.90 6.12 18.24
C ILE A 19 0.96 5.44 19.24
N GLY A 20 0.35 6.19 20.16
CA GLY A 20 -0.65 5.66 21.09
C GLY A 20 -1.86 5.05 20.38
N ALA A 21 -2.35 5.70 19.32
CA ALA A 21 -3.42 5.19 18.48
C ALA A 21 -3.02 3.90 17.76
N ALA A 22 -1.80 3.81 17.24
CA ALA A 22 -1.29 2.59 16.61
C ALA A 22 -1.17 1.44 17.61
N ILE A 23 -0.70 1.71 18.83
CA ILE A 23 -0.66 0.70 19.91
C ILE A 23 -2.07 0.22 20.23
N LEU A 24 -3.03 1.13 20.40
CA LEU A 24 -4.42 0.77 20.67
C LEU A 24 -5.01 -0.09 19.53
N THR A 25 -4.83 0.34 18.28
CA THR A 25 -5.29 -0.43 17.10
C THR A 25 -4.66 -1.82 17.10
N TRP A 26 -3.37 -1.95 17.43
CA TRP A 26 -2.70 -3.23 17.49
C TRP A 26 -3.19 -4.12 18.61
N VAL A 27 -3.41 -3.58 19.81
CA VAL A 27 -3.99 -4.32 20.93
C VAL A 27 -5.37 -4.85 20.55
N LEU A 28 -6.23 -4.02 19.94
CA LEU A 28 -7.54 -4.46 19.44
C LEU A 28 -7.41 -5.54 18.36
N THR A 29 -6.40 -5.46 17.50
CA THR A 29 -6.10 -6.51 16.49
C THR A 29 -5.74 -7.84 17.17
N ILE A 30 -4.90 -7.82 18.19
CA ILE A 30 -4.53 -9.01 18.97
C ILE A 30 -5.76 -9.59 19.66
N LEU A 31 -6.54 -8.76 20.37
CA LEU A 31 -7.75 -9.18 21.08
C LEU A 31 -8.77 -9.84 20.13
N ARG A 32 -8.93 -9.30 18.92
CA ARG A 32 -9.82 -9.88 17.91
C ARG A 32 -9.35 -11.28 17.47
N HIS A 33 -8.05 -11.54 17.38
CA HIS A 33 -7.51 -12.83 16.96
C HIS A 33 -7.33 -13.83 18.11
N GLN A 34 -7.39 -13.38 19.37
CA GLN A 34 -7.21 -14.19 20.56
C GLN A 34 -8.10 -15.46 20.60
N PRO A 35 -9.40 -15.44 20.21
CA PRO A 35 -10.24 -16.64 20.25
C PRO A 35 -9.73 -17.77 19.35
N CYS A 36 -8.98 -17.45 18.29
CA CYS A 36 -8.41 -18.44 17.39
C CYS A 36 -7.01 -18.91 17.77
N ALA A 37 -6.34 -18.22 18.67
CA ALA A 37 -5.02 -18.61 19.18
C ALA A 37 -5.15 -19.79 20.16
N HIS A 38 -6.25 -19.87 20.89
CA HIS A 38 -6.56 -20.99 21.79
C HIS A 38 -7.50 -21.95 21.08
N THR A 39 -6.98 -22.99 20.44
CA THR A 39 -7.78 -24.13 20.04
C THR A 39 -8.12 -24.89 21.32
N ASP A 40 -9.40 -24.90 21.70
CA ASP A 40 -9.88 -25.82 22.70
C ASP A 40 -9.69 -27.28 22.19
N ALA A 41 -9.64 -28.23 23.11
CA ALA A 41 -9.46 -29.65 22.79
C ALA A 41 -10.55 -30.21 21.86
N SER A 42 -11.66 -29.48 21.67
CA SER A 42 -12.78 -29.86 20.79
C SER A 42 -12.56 -29.50 19.32
N GLY A 43 -11.57 -28.66 19.00
CA GLY A 43 -11.17 -28.35 17.62
C GLY A 43 -12.22 -27.62 16.75
N GLN A 44 -13.33 -27.18 17.33
CA GLN A 44 -14.52 -26.76 16.59
C GLN A 44 -14.74 -25.24 16.47
N ILE A 45 -13.72 -24.41 16.70
CA ILE A 45 -13.88 -22.98 16.44
C ILE A 45 -13.82 -22.75 14.93
N ASN A 46 -14.94 -22.35 14.32
CA ASN A 46 -14.94 -21.90 12.94
C ASN A 46 -14.26 -20.51 12.88
N ARG A 47 -12.98 -20.51 12.49
CA ARG A 47 -12.10 -19.34 12.44
C ARG A 47 -12.62 -18.26 11.50
N TYR A 48 -13.34 -18.64 10.47
CA TYR A 48 -13.92 -17.72 9.50
C TYR A 48 -15.17 -17.03 10.06
N GLN A 49 -16.07 -17.76 10.71
CA GLN A 49 -17.26 -17.19 11.34
C GLN A 49 -16.90 -16.21 12.47
N ARG A 50 -15.84 -16.51 13.22
CA ARG A 50 -15.35 -15.61 14.28
C ARG A 50 -14.44 -14.49 13.79
N LEU A 51 -14.19 -14.43 12.48
CA LEU A 51 -13.36 -13.40 11.84
C LEU A 51 -11.93 -13.30 12.43
N CYS A 52 -11.41 -14.36 13.02
CA CYS A 52 -10.11 -14.41 13.69
C CYS A 52 -9.08 -15.29 12.97
N TYR A 53 -9.32 -15.59 11.68
CA TYR A 53 -8.40 -16.40 10.88
C TYR A 53 -7.03 -15.73 10.72
N SER A 54 -5.97 -16.53 10.83
CA SER A 54 -4.58 -16.15 10.57
C SER A 54 -3.84 -17.31 9.90
N ASP A 55 -3.12 -17.02 8.83
CA ASP A 55 -2.25 -17.98 8.15
C ASP A 55 -1.04 -18.37 9.03
N ILE A 56 -0.63 -17.51 9.95
CA ILE A 56 0.61 -17.65 10.73
C ILE A 56 0.65 -18.97 11.51
N PRO A 57 -0.29 -19.27 12.43
CA PRO A 57 -0.31 -20.54 13.14
C PRO A 57 -0.70 -21.72 12.25
N VAL A 58 -1.52 -21.48 11.21
CA VAL A 58 -1.94 -22.53 10.27
C VAL A 58 -0.75 -23.05 9.48
N ILE A 59 0.07 -22.16 8.94
CA ILE A 59 1.28 -22.57 8.19
C ILE A 59 2.26 -23.26 9.13
N PHE A 60 2.47 -22.78 10.37
CA PHE A 60 3.38 -23.41 11.33
C PHE A 60 3.01 -24.87 11.62
N THR A 61 1.72 -25.17 11.73
CA THR A 61 1.25 -26.54 12.00
C THR A 61 1.20 -27.39 10.72
N SER A 62 0.64 -26.86 9.63
CA SER A 62 0.41 -27.62 8.38
C SER A 62 1.68 -27.91 7.58
N SER A 63 2.70 -27.04 7.67
CA SER A 63 3.98 -27.24 6.99
C SER A 63 4.94 -28.19 7.73
N GLY A 64 4.54 -28.71 8.89
CA GLY A 64 5.40 -29.55 9.73
C GLY A 64 6.51 -28.81 10.46
N MET A 65 6.52 -27.47 10.43
CA MET A 65 7.55 -26.66 11.13
C MET A 65 7.65 -26.98 12.61
N GLY A 66 6.54 -27.21 13.30
CA GLY A 66 6.50 -27.61 14.70
C GLY A 66 7.11 -28.97 14.97
N ARG A 67 7.13 -29.86 13.98
CA ARG A 67 7.68 -31.22 14.06
C ARG A 67 9.08 -31.36 13.46
N GLY A 68 9.80 -30.28 13.26
CA GLY A 68 11.15 -30.32 12.73
C GLY A 68 11.27 -30.38 11.22
N GLY A 69 10.15 -30.31 10.48
CA GLY A 69 10.13 -30.23 9.02
C GLY A 69 10.95 -29.04 8.53
N ALA A 70 11.76 -29.23 7.49
CA ALA A 70 12.56 -28.16 6.92
C ALA A 70 11.61 -27.20 6.16
N LEU A 71 11.58 -25.93 6.57
CA LEU A 71 10.78 -24.85 5.99
C LEU A 71 10.89 -24.76 4.47
N LEU A 72 12.04 -25.16 3.94
CA LEU A 72 12.38 -25.06 2.52
C LEU A 72 12.26 -26.39 1.77
N ALA A 73 12.07 -27.52 2.47
CA ALA A 73 11.98 -28.84 1.84
C ALA A 73 10.57 -29.18 1.34
N GLU A 74 9.54 -28.53 1.86
CA GLU A 74 8.17 -28.82 1.52
C GLU A 74 7.59 -27.81 0.51
N ARG A 75 7.08 -28.34 -0.61
CA ARG A 75 6.37 -27.56 -1.64
C ARG A 75 5.12 -26.82 -1.13
N SER A 76 4.73 -27.07 0.12
CA SER A 76 3.52 -26.51 0.76
C SER A 76 3.68 -25.03 1.15
N VAL A 77 4.90 -24.55 1.42
CA VAL A 77 5.16 -23.17 1.85
C VAL A 77 5.46 -22.27 0.64
N ARG A 78 4.41 -21.80 -0.02
CA ARG A 78 4.50 -20.89 -1.18
C ARG A 78 4.53 -19.44 -0.69
N GLN A 79 5.61 -19.05 -0.04
CA GLN A 79 5.80 -17.70 0.51
C GLN A 79 6.98 -16.98 -0.14
N SER A 80 6.97 -15.66 -0.05
CA SER A 80 8.06 -14.82 -0.55
C SER A 80 9.38 -15.06 0.23
N PRO A 81 10.56 -14.82 -0.36
CA PRO A 81 11.85 -15.08 0.28
C PRO A 81 12.00 -14.43 1.67
N ILE A 82 11.60 -13.16 1.80
CA ILE A 82 11.66 -12.46 3.11
C ILE A 82 10.70 -13.08 4.11
N THR A 83 9.49 -13.45 3.70
CA THR A 83 8.53 -14.11 4.58
C THR A 83 9.07 -15.44 5.07
N VAL A 84 9.69 -16.24 4.20
CA VAL A 84 10.32 -17.52 4.58
C VAL A 84 11.46 -17.29 5.58
N ALA A 85 12.30 -16.26 5.37
CA ALA A 85 13.37 -15.92 6.31
C ALA A 85 12.82 -15.53 7.69
N ILE A 86 11.76 -14.71 7.72
CA ILE A 86 11.05 -14.34 8.96
C ILE A 86 10.49 -15.58 9.66
N MET A 87 9.85 -16.46 8.93
CA MET A 87 9.30 -17.70 9.46
C MET A 87 10.39 -18.59 10.05
N ALA A 88 11.56 -18.69 9.40
CA ALA A 88 12.70 -19.44 9.90
C ALA A 88 13.25 -18.86 11.20
N VAL A 89 13.43 -17.54 11.25
CA VAL A 89 13.91 -16.84 12.46
C VAL A 89 12.94 -17.00 13.62
N ASN A 90 11.64 -16.80 13.38
CA ASN A 90 10.62 -16.96 14.42
C ASN A 90 10.56 -18.39 14.95
N ARG A 91 10.65 -19.40 14.07
CA ARG A 91 10.72 -20.80 14.49
C ARG A 91 11.97 -21.07 15.34
N TRP A 92 13.13 -20.56 14.92
CA TRP A 92 14.38 -20.68 15.67
C TRP A 92 14.24 -20.06 17.06
N LEU A 93 13.65 -18.84 17.16
CA LEU A 93 13.38 -18.18 18.43
C LEU A 93 12.46 -19.00 19.33
N VAL A 94 11.38 -19.59 18.80
CA VAL A 94 10.47 -20.45 19.56
C VAL A 94 11.24 -21.60 20.22
N GLY A 95 12.11 -22.28 19.47
CA GLY A 95 12.93 -23.37 20.02
C GLY A 95 13.90 -22.89 21.10
N HIS A 96 14.56 -21.73 20.91
CA HIS A 96 15.52 -21.18 21.88
C HIS A 96 14.86 -20.62 23.15
N LEU A 97 13.60 -20.20 23.06
CA LEU A 97 12.83 -19.72 24.22
C LEU A 97 12.20 -20.87 25.04
N GLY A 98 12.50 -22.14 24.70
CA GLY A 98 12.17 -23.31 25.50
C GLY A 98 10.90 -24.07 25.07
N TRP A 99 10.24 -23.69 23.97
CA TRP A 99 9.15 -24.51 23.42
C TRP A 99 9.69 -25.68 22.61
N VAL A 100 9.07 -26.86 22.82
CA VAL A 100 9.51 -28.08 22.13
C VAL A 100 9.12 -28.01 20.65
N VAL A 101 10.12 -28.02 19.78
CA VAL A 101 9.98 -28.05 18.32
C VAL A 101 10.88 -29.16 17.78
N GLY A 102 10.29 -30.20 17.19
CA GLY A 102 11.09 -31.31 16.66
C GLY A 102 10.26 -32.53 16.31
N PRO A 103 10.87 -33.58 15.75
CA PRO A 103 10.15 -34.77 15.26
C PRO A 103 9.46 -35.56 16.38
N THR A 104 9.90 -35.39 17.62
CA THR A 104 9.35 -36.07 18.81
C THR A 104 8.29 -35.23 19.53
N ALA A 105 7.97 -34.01 19.02
CA ALA A 105 7.00 -33.12 19.66
C ALA A 105 5.59 -33.72 19.59
N THR A 106 4.89 -33.76 20.71
CA THR A 106 3.47 -34.15 20.79
C THR A 106 2.58 -33.09 20.16
N ASP A 107 1.34 -33.42 19.82
CA ASP A 107 0.38 -32.46 19.25
C ASP A 107 0.12 -31.27 20.18
N GLN A 108 0.08 -31.50 21.50
CA GLN A 108 -0.05 -30.46 22.50
C GLN A 108 1.16 -29.53 22.49
N GLN A 109 2.38 -30.06 22.41
CA GLN A 109 3.62 -29.27 22.33
C GLN A 109 3.68 -28.44 21.03
N VAL A 110 3.28 -29.04 19.89
CA VAL A 110 3.18 -28.32 18.61
C VAL A 110 2.19 -27.15 18.71
N THR A 111 1.04 -27.35 19.36
CA THR A 111 0.05 -26.29 19.58
C THR A 111 0.58 -25.17 20.47
N GLN A 112 1.28 -25.51 21.55
CA GLN A 112 1.92 -24.52 22.42
C GLN A 112 3.02 -23.74 21.66
N ALA A 113 3.84 -24.42 20.88
CA ALA A 113 4.85 -23.79 20.04
C ALA A 113 4.22 -22.91 18.96
N ALA A 114 3.08 -23.29 18.36
CA ALA A 114 2.34 -22.46 17.41
C ALA A 114 1.80 -21.17 18.04
N ASN A 115 1.33 -21.23 19.29
CA ASN A 115 0.88 -20.05 20.02
C ASN A 115 2.06 -19.09 20.33
N ALA A 116 3.21 -19.63 20.74
CA ALA A 116 4.43 -18.83 20.93
C ALA A 116 4.91 -18.21 19.62
N TYR A 117 4.87 -18.97 18.53
CA TYR A 117 5.21 -18.52 17.19
C TYR A 117 4.29 -17.37 16.73
N TRP A 118 2.98 -17.49 16.98
CA TRP A 118 2.00 -16.44 16.71
C TRP A 118 2.28 -15.18 17.53
N ALA A 119 2.59 -15.32 18.82
CA ALA A 119 2.91 -14.20 19.70
C ALA A 119 4.19 -13.44 19.25
N LEU A 120 5.27 -14.17 18.92
CA LEU A 120 6.49 -13.57 18.37
C LEU A 120 6.24 -12.88 17.03
N SER A 121 5.45 -13.52 16.16
CA SER A 121 5.05 -12.92 14.87
C SER A 121 4.27 -11.64 15.07
N SER A 122 3.40 -11.56 16.10
CA SER A 122 2.63 -10.35 16.39
C SER A 122 3.52 -9.16 16.77
N VAL A 123 4.63 -9.39 17.49
CA VAL A 123 5.61 -8.34 17.81
C VAL A 123 6.28 -7.82 16.54
N LEU A 124 6.70 -8.72 15.65
CA LEU A 124 7.33 -8.32 14.38
C LEU A 124 6.37 -7.54 13.47
N LEU A 125 5.13 -7.98 13.39
CA LEU A 125 4.09 -7.28 12.62
C LEU A 125 3.77 -5.90 13.20
N PHE A 126 3.77 -5.77 14.53
CA PHE A 126 3.67 -4.47 15.19
C PHE A 126 4.82 -3.53 14.82
N LEU A 127 6.06 -4.04 14.75
CA LEU A 127 7.20 -3.25 14.28
C LEU A 127 7.02 -2.79 12.82
N GLY A 128 6.44 -3.64 11.96
CA GLY A 128 6.05 -3.27 10.59
C GLY A 128 5.00 -2.16 10.55
N LEU A 129 3.97 -2.25 11.40
CA LEU A 129 2.98 -1.19 11.57
C LEU A 129 3.61 0.10 12.09
N LEU A 130 4.45 0.01 13.11
CA LEU A 130 5.13 1.17 13.70
C LEU A 130 6.04 1.85 12.67
N ALA A 131 6.79 1.08 11.87
CA ALA A 131 7.61 1.60 10.77
C ALA A 131 6.74 2.34 9.74
N THR A 132 5.56 1.82 9.43
CA THR A 132 4.60 2.46 8.52
C THR A 132 4.06 3.77 9.10
N VAL A 133 3.61 3.75 10.36
CA VAL A 133 3.06 4.94 11.04
C VAL A 133 4.12 6.03 11.18
N VAL A 134 5.32 5.68 11.64
CA VAL A 134 6.45 6.64 11.78
C VAL A 134 6.87 7.16 10.40
N GLY A 135 6.94 6.30 9.40
CA GLY A 135 7.28 6.69 8.03
C GLY A 135 6.29 7.70 7.46
N VAL A 136 4.99 7.43 7.54
CA VAL A 136 3.94 8.37 7.07
C VAL A 136 3.94 9.66 7.88
N MET A 137 4.14 9.58 9.21
CA MET A 137 4.21 10.75 10.08
C MET A 137 5.37 11.69 9.68
N LEU A 138 6.55 11.13 9.42
CA LEU A 138 7.73 11.92 9.03
C LEU A 138 7.58 12.49 7.61
N LEU A 139 6.99 11.73 6.68
CA LEU A 139 6.66 12.20 5.34
C LEU A 139 5.60 13.33 5.37
N GLY A 140 4.62 13.24 6.25
CA GLY A 140 3.57 14.26 6.42
C GLY A 140 4.08 15.57 7.02
N ARG A 141 5.18 15.56 7.78
CA ARG A 141 5.82 16.78 8.31
C ARG A 141 6.51 17.60 7.24
N GLY A 142 6.82 17.00 6.09
CA GLY A 142 7.63 17.62 5.05
C GLY A 142 9.10 17.73 5.46
N SER A 143 9.97 18.02 4.51
CA SER A 143 11.33 18.45 4.82
C SER A 143 11.26 19.92 5.30
N ASP A 144 11.33 20.15 6.59
CA ASP A 144 11.54 21.48 7.19
C ASP A 144 12.94 22.06 6.85
N ILE A 145 13.59 21.55 5.81
CA ILE A 145 14.83 22.12 5.29
C ILE A 145 14.41 23.35 4.51
N PRO A 146 14.72 24.57 5.00
CA PRO A 146 14.52 25.76 4.22
C PRO A 146 15.30 25.58 2.92
N SER A 147 14.60 25.42 1.80
CA SER A 147 15.26 25.47 0.51
C SER A 147 15.94 26.82 0.42
N PRO A 148 17.27 26.91 0.15
CA PRO A 148 17.89 28.19 -0.14
C PRO A 148 17.22 28.69 -1.42
N ARG A 149 16.24 29.58 -1.27
CA ARG A 149 15.72 30.36 -2.39
C ARG A 149 16.89 31.14 -2.98
N PRO A 150 17.10 31.11 -4.29
CA PRO A 150 17.94 32.13 -4.89
C PRO A 150 17.32 33.48 -4.53
N ALA A 151 18.12 34.32 -3.84
CA ALA A 151 17.73 35.64 -3.40
C ALA A 151 17.56 36.57 -4.62
N THR A 152 16.44 36.51 -5.30
CA THR A 152 16.09 37.39 -6.42
C THR A 152 14.70 37.99 -6.30
N SER A 153 14.27 38.30 -5.08
CA SER A 153 13.30 39.39 -4.82
C SER A 153 13.17 39.62 -3.32
N ALA A 154 13.58 40.78 -2.91
CA ALA A 154 13.50 41.30 -1.54
C ALA A 154 12.05 41.68 -1.19
N THR A 155 11.18 40.69 -1.06
CA THR A 155 9.91 40.86 -0.38
C THR A 155 9.91 39.88 0.79
N THR A 156 10.09 40.42 1.97
CA THR A 156 9.94 39.72 3.25
C THR A 156 8.57 39.08 3.28
N PRO A 157 8.44 37.72 3.41
CA PRO A 157 7.14 37.10 3.50
C PRO A 157 6.41 37.68 4.72
N THR A 158 5.20 38.16 4.49
CA THR A 158 4.34 38.67 5.56
C THR A 158 4.11 37.60 6.61
N ALA A 159 4.09 37.95 7.89
CA ALA A 159 3.87 37.05 9.02
C ALA A 159 2.63 36.14 8.79
N ALA A 160 1.63 36.64 8.07
CA ALA A 160 0.45 35.88 7.68
C ALA A 160 0.78 34.65 6.78
N VAL A 161 1.70 34.79 5.81
CA VAL A 161 2.12 33.70 4.91
C VAL A 161 2.89 32.65 5.68
N VAL A 162 3.78 33.05 6.59
CA VAL A 162 4.55 32.13 7.45
C VAL A 162 3.61 31.36 8.38
N THR A 163 2.61 32.02 8.97
CA THR A 163 1.63 31.40 9.86
C THR A 163 0.72 30.42 9.09
N GLU A 164 0.34 30.74 7.86
CA GLU A 164 -0.49 29.88 7.03
C GLU A 164 0.26 28.64 6.54
N VAL A 165 1.52 28.78 6.17
CA VAL A 165 2.40 27.64 5.81
C VAL A 165 2.62 26.73 7.01
N ALA A 166 2.90 27.28 8.20
CA ALA A 166 3.05 26.51 9.43
C ALA A 166 1.76 25.79 9.84
N ALA A 167 0.60 26.43 9.67
CA ALA A 167 -0.71 25.83 9.95
C ALA A 167 -1.02 24.68 8.98
N ARG A 168 -0.60 24.76 7.72
CA ARG A 168 -0.78 23.71 6.70
C ARG A 168 0.16 22.53 6.94
N THR A 169 1.41 22.75 7.30
CA THR A 169 2.37 21.71 7.69
C THR A 169 1.85 20.92 8.90
N ARG A 170 1.31 21.61 9.90
CA ARG A 170 0.68 20.97 11.07
C ARG A 170 -0.56 20.14 10.73
N ARG A 171 -1.35 20.52 9.72
CA ARG A 171 -2.53 19.74 9.28
C ARG A 171 -2.14 18.39 8.70
N ARG A 172 -1.04 18.31 7.95
CA ARG A 172 -0.55 17.06 7.35
C ARG A 172 -0.06 16.04 8.37
N SER A 173 0.47 16.48 9.49
CA SER A 173 0.89 15.56 10.54
C SER A 173 -0.28 14.78 11.15
N TRP A 174 -1.54 15.24 10.97
CA TRP A 174 -2.75 14.49 11.36
C TRP A 174 -3.14 13.40 10.37
N ASP A 175 -2.64 13.41 9.15
CA ASP A 175 -2.96 12.40 8.14
C ASP A 175 -2.41 11.02 8.51
N VAL A 176 -1.44 10.95 9.42
CA VAL A 176 -0.93 9.70 9.99
C VAL A 176 -2.01 8.89 10.70
N PHE A 177 -3.10 9.52 11.19
CA PHE A 177 -4.22 8.81 11.81
C PHE A 177 -5.00 7.96 10.81
N LEU A 178 -4.96 8.27 9.51
CA LEU A 178 -5.49 7.41 8.45
C LEU A 178 -4.80 6.03 8.45
N VAL A 179 -3.54 5.99 8.89
CA VAL A 179 -2.78 4.74 9.03
C VAL A 179 -2.91 4.16 10.43
N ALA A 180 -2.67 4.97 11.48
CA ALA A 180 -2.63 4.53 12.86
C ALA A 180 -3.98 3.97 13.37
N CYS A 181 -5.10 4.52 12.87
CA CYS A 181 -6.47 4.08 13.19
C CYS A 181 -7.12 3.33 12.02
N SER A 182 -6.33 2.77 11.09
CA SER A 182 -6.91 2.11 9.93
C SER A 182 -7.71 0.86 10.33
N PRO A 183 -8.97 0.75 9.92
CA PRO A 183 -9.78 -0.44 10.16
C PRO A 183 -9.23 -1.66 9.43
N LEU A 184 -8.44 -1.48 8.36
CA LEU A 184 -7.79 -2.57 7.65
C LEU A 184 -6.65 -3.20 8.46
N VAL A 185 -5.94 -2.43 9.29
CA VAL A 185 -4.97 -2.98 10.22
C VAL A 185 -5.68 -3.89 11.23
N LEU A 186 -6.82 -3.43 11.78
CA LEU A 186 -7.65 -4.25 12.67
C LEU A 186 -8.17 -5.51 11.96
N ALA A 187 -8.57 -5.39 10.68
CA ALA A 187 -9.20 -6.48 9.92
C ALA A 187 -8.20 -7.51 9.35
N ALA A 188 -7.02 -7.07 8.93
CA ALA A 188 -6.07 -7.90 8.17
C ALA A 188 -4.65 -7.93 8.75
N GLY A 189 -4.32 -7.13 9.77
CA GLY A 189 -2.96 -6.96 10.27
C GLY A 189 -2.28 -8.23 10.79
N MET A 190 -3.07 -9.22 11.25
CA MET A 190 -2.58 -10.50 11.77
C MET A 190 -2.90 -11.69 10.86
N VAL A 191 -3.38 -11.44 9.62
CA VAL A 191 -3.69 -12.54 8.69
C VAL A 191 -2.40 -13.22 8.22
N ASP A 192 -1.40 -12.43 7.81
CA ASP A 192 -0.09 -12.91 7.36
C ASP A 192 1.02 -11.89 7.68
N PHE A 193 2.20 -12.04 7.04
CA PHE A 193 3.35 -11.17 7.26
C PHE A 193 3.36 -9.89 6.39
N THR A 194 2.27 -9.50 5.73
CA THR A 194 2.21 -8.38 4.77
C THR A 194 2.58 -7.02 5.40
N LEU A 195 2.36 -6.80 6.70
CA LEU A 195 2.79 -5.55 7.37
C LEU A 195 4.31 -5.31 7.32
N VAL A 196 5.14 -6.36 7.21
CA VAL A 196 6.59 -6.21 7.14
C VAL A 196 7.02 -5.57 5.81
N PRO A 197 6.66 -6.10 4.62
CA PRO A 197 6.96 -5.43 3.36
C PRO A 197 6.27 -4.06 3.23
N VAL A 198 5.10 -3.82 3.83
CA VAL A 198 4.47 -2.50 3.91
C VAL A 198 5.34 -1.52 4.69
N GLY A 199 5.90 -1.94 5.82
CA GLY A 199 6.85 -1.15 6.60
C GLY A 199 8.10 -0.79 5.79
N PHE A 200 8.72 -1.76 5.12
CA PHE A 200 9.89 -1.52 4.25
C PHE A 200 9.55 -0.60 3.08
N MET A 201 8.39 -0.76 2.45
CA MET A 201 7.90 0.11 1.38
C MET A 201 7.79 1.57 1.86
N THR A 202 7.19 1.78 3.02
CA THR A 202 7.01 3.13 3.58
C THR A 202 8.34 3.75 3.99
N LEU A 203 9.24 2.98 4.60
CA LEU A 203 10.60 3.42 4.92
C LEU A 203 11.44 3.69 3.67
N SER A 204 11.23 2.96 2.57
CA SER A 204 11.85 3.25 1.27
C SER A 204 11.43 4.63 0.75
N LEU A 205 10.13 4.96 0.82
CA LEU A 205 9.62 6.29 0.47
C LEU A 205 10.23 7.37 1.37
N LEU A 206 10.35 7.12 2.66
CA LEU A 206 10.99 8.05 3.60
C LEU A 206 12.47 8.27 3.29
N ALA A 207 13.22 7.20 3.03
CA ALA A 207 14.63 7.29 2.66
C ALA A 207 14.81 8.02 1.32
N TRP A 208 13.91 7.83 0.36
CA TRP A 208 13.89 8.58 -0.89
C TRP A 208 13.60 10.06 -0.66
N ALA A 209 12.59 10.39 0.14
CA ALA A 209 12.22 11.76 0.51
C ALA A 209 13.36 12.50 1.23
N THR A 210 14.13 11.79 2.06
CA THR A 210 15.31 12.33 2.74
C THR A 210 16.59 12.32 1.88
N ARG A 211 16.46 12.16 0.56
CA ARG A 211 17.55 12.19 -0.43
C ARG A 211 18.63 11.11 -0.21
N ARG A 212 18.23 9.94 0.28
CA ARG A 212 19.11 8.77 0.48
C ARG A 212 18.75 7.65 -0.49
N PRO A 213 19.01 7.81 -1.81
CA PRO A 213 18.52 6.86 -2.83
C PRO A 213 19.08 5.45 -2.66
N THR A 214 20.30 5.29 -2.18
CA THR A 214 20.91 3.97 -1.92
C THR A 214 20.13 3.22 -0.83
N LEU A 215 19.87 3.86 0.32
CA LEU A 215 19.07 3.26 1.40
C LEU A 215 17.64 2.99 0.95
N ALA A 216 17.04 3.93 0.19
CA ALA A 216 15.71 3.74 -0.37
C ALA A 216 15.67 2.51 -1.29
N GLY A 217 16.71 2.28 -2.09
CA GLY A 217 16.83 1.10 -2.94
C GLY A 217 16.93 -0.20 -2.15
N VAL A 218 17.76 -0.25 -1.10
CA VAL A 218 17.87 -1.43 -0.22
C VAL A 218 16.49 -1.77 0.37
N LEU A 219 15.81 -0.78 0.95
CA LEU A 219 14.49 -0.97 1.57
C LEU A 219 13.42 -1.37 0.53
N ALA A 220 13.49 -0.82 -0.69
CA ALA A 220 12.61 -1.22 -1.78
C ALA A 220 12.86 -2.69 -2.19
N GLY A 221 14.11 -3.10 -2.29
CA GLY A 221 14.48 -4.49 -2.58
C GLY A 221 13.95 -5.47 -1.53
N LEU A 222 14.06 -5.12 -0.23
CA LEU A 222 13.47 -5.89 0.86
C LEU A 222 11.93 -5.94 0.77
N ALA A 223 11.29 -4.80 0.49
CA ALA A 223 9.85 -4.74 0.33
C ALA A 223 9.37 -5.65 -0.82
N VAL A 224 10.00 -5.57 -1.99
CA VAL A 224 9.64 -6.39 -3.17
C VAL A 224 9.93 -7.87 -2.94
N SER A 225 11.04 -8.22 -2.25
CA SER A 225 11.33 -9.60 -1.86
C SER A 225 10.34 -10.15 -0.81
N GLY A 226 9.61 -9.27 -0.12
CA GLY A 226 8.53 -9.63 0.82
C GLY A 226 7.14 -9.66 0.17
N SER A 227 6.88 -8.77 -0.79
CA SER A 227 5.61 -8.67 -1.50
C SER A 227 5.83 -8.00 -2.86
N LEU A 228 5.61 -8.73 -3.95
CA LEU A 228 5.83 -8.25 -5.32
C LEU A 228 5.04 -6.96 -5.62
N GLN A 229 3.86 -6.81 -5.03
CA GLN A 229 2.99 -5.65 -5.23
C GLN A 229 3.66 -4.32 -4.78
N THR A 230 4.62 -4.36 -3.86
CA THR A 230 5.38 -3.17 -3.45
C THR A 230 6.28 -2.61 -4.57
N ALA A 231 6.52 -3.38 -5.64
CA ALA A 231 7.26 -2.93 -6.82
C ALA A 231 6.63 -1.70 -7.50
N VAL A 232 5.36 -1.37 -7.19
CA VAL A 232 4.71 -0.14 -7.69
C VAL A 232 5.44 1.13 -7.25
N VAL A 233 6.10 1.12 -6.10
CA VAL A 233 6.93 2.25 -5.65
C VAL A 233 8.21 2.35 -6.51
N VAL A 234 8.81 1.20 -6.83
CA VAL A 234 9.98 1.17 -7.75
C VAL A 234 9.58 1.71 -9.12
N LEU A 235 8.44 1.26 -9.66
CA LEU A 235 7.91 1.76 -10.93
C LEU A 235 7.67 3.29 -10.89
N ALA A 236 7.05 3.80 -9.83
CA ALA A 236 6.80 5.24 -9.68
C ALA A 236 8.11 6.04 -9.68
N VAL A 237 9.13 5.61 -8.94
CA VAL A 237 10.45 6.24 -8.91
C VAL A 237 11.11 6.18 -10.28
N VAL A 238 11.07 5.04 -10.98
CA VAL A 238 11.63 4.87 -12.33
C VAL A 238 10.99 5.85 -13.30
N VAL A 239 9.66 5.85 -13.41
CA VAL A 239 8.92 6.69 -14.36
C VAL A 239 9.19 8.18 -14.10
N LEU A 240 9.18 8.60 -12.84
CA LEU A 240 9.40 10.00 -12.50
C LEU A 240 10.86 10.44 -12.63
N CYS A 241 11.83 9.58 -12.35
CA CYS A 241 13.25 9.86 -12.58
C CYS A 241 13.59 9.94 -14.07
N LEU A 242 13.04 9.05 -14.89
CA LEU A 242 13.19 9.10 -16.35
C LEU A 242 12.59 10.41 -16.89
N ARG A 243 11.39 10.76 -16.47
CA ARG A 243 10.74 12.02 -16.87
C ARG A 243 11.57 13.25 -16.47
N ALA A 244 12.14 13.25 -15.26
CA ALA A 244 12.90 14.38 -14.71
C ALA A 244 14.39 14.39 -15.07
N GLY A 245 14.89 13.41 -15.85
CA GLY A 245 16.31 13.29 -16.21
C GLY A 245 17.24 12.95 -15.04
N LYS A 246 16.74 12.41 -13.90
CA LYS A 246 17.52 12.10 -12.69
C LYS A 246 18.16 10.70 -12.75
N LEU A 247 18.85 10.37 -13.85
CA LEU A 247 19.39 9.03 -14.11
C LEU A 247 20.42 8.55 -13.09
N ALA A 248 21.31 9.44 -12.62
CA ALA A 248 22.32 9.08 -11.62
C ALA A 248 21.69 8.68 -10.28
N SER A 249 20.64 9.36 -9.85
CA SER A 249 19.90 9.02 -8.64
C SER A 249 19.07 7.75 -8.83
N LEU A 250 18.53 7.55 -10.02
CA LEU A 250 17.84 6.32 -10.39
C LEU A 250 18.79 5.11 -10.31
N GLY A 251 20.01 5.22 -10.85
CA GLY A 251 21.03 4.16 -10.76
C GLY A 251 21.40 3.83 -9.30
N ARG A 252 21.56 4.87 -8.45
CA ARG A 252 21.83 4.70 -7.01
C ARG A 252 20.67 4.08 -6.25
N TYR A 253 19.44 4.13 -6.76
CA TYR A 253 18.27 3.49 -6.21
C TYR A 253 18.12 2.05 -6.73
N LEU A 254 18.17 1.85 -8.04
CA LEU A 254 17.94 0.55 -8.67
C LEU A 254 19.07 -0.46 -8.42
N GLY A 255 20.34 -0.01 -8.37
CA GLY A 255 21.47 -0.90 -8.12
C GLY A 255 21.32 -1.67 -6.80
N PRO A 256 21.19 -1.00 -5.65
CA PRO A 256 20.94 -1.67 -4.37
C PRO A 256 19.63 -2.46 -4.33
N ALA A 257 18.56 -1.96 -4.94
CA ALA A 257 17.29 -2.69 -5.00
C ALA A 257 17.44 -4.03 -5.72
N ALA A 258 18.09 -4.02 -6.88
CA ALA A 258 18.39 -5.23 -7.65
C ALA A 258 19.36 -6.16 -6.89
N GLY A 259 20.37 -5.61 -6.23
CA GLY A 259 21.31 -6.39 -5.42
C GLY A 259 20.59 -7.17 -4.31
N VAL A 260 19.69 -6.52 -3.56
CA VAL A 260 18.88 -7.17 -2.52
C VAL A 260 17.97 -8.24 -3.12
N LEU A 261 17.30 -7.95 -4.24
CA LEU A 261 16.45 -8.93 -4.93
C LEU A 261 17.24 -10.17 -5.34
N VAL A 262 18.41 -9.97 -5.96
CA VAL A 262 19.29 -11.08 -6.38
C VAL A 262 19.74 -11.90 -5.17
N ILE A 263 20.12 -11.26 -4.08
CA ILE A 263 20.55 -11.96 -2.86
C ILE A 263 19.36 -12.76 -2.27
N CYS A 264 18.21 -12.13 -2.04
CA CYS A 264 17.05 -12.79 -1.42
C CYS A 264 16.53 -13.95 -2.27
N HIS A 265 16.35 -13.75 -3.57
CA HIS A 265 15.86 -14.80 -4.46
C HIS A 265 16.94 -15.84 -4.79
N GLY A 266 18.21 -15.43 -4.88
CA GLY A 266 19.34 -16.32 -5.10
C GLY A 266 19.54 -17.28 -3.92
N VAL A 267 19.49 -16.78 -2.68
CA VAL A 267 19.53 -17.61 -1.46
C VAL A 267 18.33 -18.56 -1.42
N ALA A 268 17.12 -18.09 -1.67
CA ALA A 268 15.92 -18.92 -1.71
C ALA A 268 16.02 -20.02 -2.78
N ALA A 269 16.51 -19.70 -3.96
CA ALA A 269 16.72 -20.65 -5.05
C ALA A 269 17.82 -21.67 -4.75
N ALA A 270 18.90 -21.24 -4.09
CA ALA A 270 19.99 -22.14 -3.70
C ALA A 270 19.58 -23.11 -2.57
N LEU A 271 18.85 -22.62 -1.57
CA LEU A 271 18.39 -23.44 -0.45
C LEU A 271 17.25 -24.39 -0.81
N SER A 272 16.32 -23.99 -1.67
CA SER A 272 15.21 -24.83 -2.12
C SER A 272 14.73 -24.44 -3.53
N PRO A 273 15.39 -24.96 -4.59
CA PRO A 273 15.01 -24.65 -5.97
C PRO A 273 13.56 -25.05 -6.29
N ALA A 274 13.07 -26.14 -5.71
CA ALA A 274 11.72 -26.66 -5.95
C ALA A 274 10.65 -25.70 -5.36
N THR A 275 10.83 -25.25 -4.12
CA THR A 275 9.91 -24.31 -3.46
C THR A 275 9.95 -22.94 -4.14
N TRP A 276 11.12 -22.45 -4.51
CA TRP A 276 11.27 -21.19 -5.22
C TRP A 276 10.57 -21.20 -6.58
N LYS A 277 10.77 -22.26 -7.38
CA LYS A 277 10.04 -22.46 -8.65
C LYS A 277 8.54 -22.58 -8.45
N ALA A 278 8.09 -23.31 -7.41
CA ALA A 278 6.67 -23.43 -7.09
C ALA A 278 6.03 -22.10 -6.70
N THR A 279 6.75 -21.24 -5.98
CA THR A 279 6.28 -19.89 -5.62
C THR A 279 6.13 -18.99 -6.85
N LEU A 280 7.11 -19.01 -7.75
CA LEU A 280 7.02 -18.28 -9.04
C LEU A 280 5.89 -18.82 -9.90
N ALA A 281 5.76 -20.16 -10.01
CA ALA A 281 4.70 -20.78 -10.77
C ALA A 281 3.31 -20.46 -10.20
N ALA A 282 3.15 -20.36 -8.88
CA ALA A 282 1.90 -19.92 -8.26
C ALA A 282 1.54 -18.48 -8.61
N THR A 283 2.55 -17.59 -8.64
CA THR A 283 2.36 -16.18 -8.99
C THR A 283 1.83 -16.02 -10.43
N PHE A 284 2.41 -16.73 -11.39
CA PHE A 284 2.04 -16.64 -12.81
C PHE A 284 1.17 -17.79 -13.32
N GLY A 285 0.80 -18.74 -12.46
CA GLY A 285 0.06 -19.95 -12.81
C GLY A 285 -1.39 -19.69 -13.27
N PRO A 286 -2.06 -20.73 -13.80
CA PRO A 286 -3.39 -20.59 -14.40
C PRO A 286 -4.54 -20.56 -13.40
N GLN A 287 -4.28 -20.68 -12.09
CA GLN A 287 -5.34 -20.76 -11.09
C GLN A 287 -5.90 -19.37 -10.76
N VAL A 288 -7.22 -19.23 -10.81
CA VAL A 288 -7.94 -18.05 -10.34
C VAL A 288 -8.02 -18.10 -8.83
N GLY A 289 -7.67 -16.98 -8.19
CA GLY A 289 -7.76 -16.82 -6.75
C GLY A 289 -9.01 -16.06 -6.31
N LEU A 290 -9.32 -16.19 -5.05
CA LEU A 290 -10.40 -15.47 -4.39
C LEU A 290 -10.25 -13.94 -4.58
N GLY A 291 -11.37 -13.24 -4.53
CA GLY A 291 -11.43 -11.78 -4.54
C GLY A 291 -11.16 -11.11 -5.87
N SER A 292 -10.86 -11.82 -6.93
CA SER A 292 -10.64 -11.24 -8.25
C SER A 292 -11.93 -11.14 -9.07
N LEU A 293 -11.96 -10.24 -10.05
CA LEU A 293 -13.05 -10.21 -11.05
C LEU A 293 -13.10 -11.50 -11.87
N TRP A 294 -11.96 -12.15 -12.06
CA TRP A 294 -11.85 -13.46 -12.72
C TRP A 294 -12.58 -14.56 -11.95
N PHE A 295 -12.62 -14.46 -10.61
CA PHE A 295 -13.36 -15.39 -9.77
C PHE A 295 -14.87 -15.34 -10.06
N ILE A 296 -15.43 -14.14 -10.22
CA ILE A 296 -16.84 -13.96 -10.55
C ILE A 296 -17.18 -14.68 -11.85
N PHE A 297 -16.36 -14.48 -12.89
CA PHE A 297 -16.56 -15.12 -14.18
C PHE A 297 -16.45 -16.65 -14.07
N GLN A 298 -15.41 -17.17 -13.43
CA GLN A 298 -15.21 -18.61 -13.26
C GLN A 298 -16.33 -19.26 -12.41
N ASP A 299 -16.77 -18.58 -11.35
CA ASP A 299 -17.84 -19.11 -10.49
C ASP A 299 -19.21 -19.04 -11.19
N ALA A 300 -19.44 -18.06 -12.06
CA ALA A 300 -20.66 -17.95 -12.85
C ALA A 300 -20.75 -19.01 -13.94
N THR A 301 -19.69 -19.23 -14.68
CA THR A 301 -19.67 -20.19 -15.81
C THR A 301 -19.37 -21.62 -15.39
N LYS A 302 -18.75 -21.81 -14.22
CA LYS A 302 -18.16 -23.06 -13.72
C LYS A 302 -17.04 -23.63 -14.62
N ASP A 303 -16.59 -22.84 -15.59
CA ASP A 303 -15.52 -23.19 -16.51
C ASP A 303 -14.18 -22.63 -16.04
N SER A 304 -13.10 -23.38 -16.27
CA SER A 304 -11.75 -22.89 -16.04
C SER A 304 -11.35 -21.89 -17.12
N ILE A 305 -10.80 -20.74 -16.72
CA ILE A 305 -10.31 -19.74 -17.66
C ILE A 305 -8.92 -20.15 -18.13
N ALA A 306 -8.81 -20.54 -19.39
CA ALA A 306 -7.51 -20.86 -19.98
C ALA A 306 -6.56 -19.66 -19.92
N HIS A 307 -5.30 -19.90 -19.50
CA HIS A 307 -4.23 -18.90 -19.48
C HIS A 307 -4.52 -17.62 -18.66
N VAL A 308 -5.40 -17.68 -17.64
CA VAL A 308 -5.76 -16.51 -16.83
C VAL A 308 -4.54 -15.80 -16.23
N GLY A 309 -3.49 -16.53 -15.86
CA GLY A 309 -2.26 -15.94 -15.36
C GLY A 309 -1.55 -15.04 -16.38
N VAL A 310 -1.52 -15.44 -17.65
CA VAL A 310 -0.96 -14.63 -18.74
C VAL A 310 -1.87 -13.45 -19.04
N LEU A 311 -3.18 -13.69 -19.17
CA LEU A 311 -4.14 -12.66 -19.52
C LEU A 311 -4.20 -11.55 -18.46
N SER A 312 -4.25 -11.91 -17.18
CA SER A 312 -4.22 -10.95 -16.07
C SER A 312 -2.90 -10.15 -16.02
N SER A 313 -1.76 -10.79 -16.33
CA SER A 313 -0.46 -10.13 -16.39
C SER A 313 -0.38 -9.16 -17.58
N VAL A 314 -0.92 -9.52 -18.73
CA VAL A 314 -0.97 -8.65 -19.92
C VAL A 314 -1.86 -7.43 -19.65
N LEU A 315 -3.04 -7.62 -19.01
CA LEU A 315 -3.92 -6.50 -18.63
C LEU A 315 -3.24 -5.57 -17.62
N ALA A 316 -2.59 -6.12 -16.61
CA ALA A 316 -1.82 -5.33 -15.64
C ALA A 316 -0.70 -4.53 -16.34
N ALA A 317 0.07 -5.19 -17.21
CA ALA A 317 1.14 -4.54 -17.97
C ALA A 317 0.60 -3.42 -18.89
N ALA A 318 -0.50 -3.67 -19.59
CA ALA A 318 -1.16 -2.66 -20.43
C ALA A 318 -1.62 -1.44 -19.62
N GLY A 319 -2.23 -1.68 -18.44
CA GLY A 319 -2.61 -0.61 -17.52
C GLY A 319 -1.42 0.20 -16.98
N LEU A 320 -0.31 -0.47 -16.64
CA LEU A 320 0.91 0.20 -16.18
C LEU A 320 1.61 0.98 -17.31
N LEU A 321 1.60 0.48 -18.53
CA LEU A 321 2.09 1.19 -19.71
C LEU A 321 1.22 2.42 -19.99
N TRP A 322 -0.11 2.28 -19.92
CA TRP A 322 -1.03 3.41 -20.01
C TRP A 322 -0.75 4.46 -18.92
N LEU A 323 -0.55 4.05 -17.67
CA LEU A 323 -0.20 4.96 -16.58
C LEU A 323 1.12 5.68 -16.84
N THR A 324 2.14 4.97 -17.33
CA THR A 324 3.44 5.55 -17.69
C THR A 324 3.28 6.61 -18.78
N TRP A 325 2.56 6.27 -19.85
CA TRP A 325 2.22 7.21 -20.92
C TRP A 325 1.43 8.41 -20.40
N PHE A 326 0.41 8.18 -19.55
CA PHE A 326 -0.39 9.23 -18.93
C PHE A 326 0.49 10.17 -18.10
N VAL A 327 1.33 9.64 -17.21
CA VAL A 327 2.28 10.42 -16.40
C VAL A 327 3.19 11.26 -17.29
N TRP A 328 3.62 10.74 -18.45
CA TRP A 328 4.46 11.48 -19.38
C TRP A 328 3.76 12.66 -20.04
N ARG A 329 2.45 12.55 -20.26
CA ARG A 329 1.63 13.59 -20.93
C ARG A 329 1.12 14.69 -19.97
N LEU A 330 1.25 14.51 -18.68
CA LEU A 330 0.79 15.51 -17.72
C LEU A 330 1.62 16.80 -17.79
N PRO A 331 1.00 18.00 -17.65
CA PRO A 331 1.71 19.27 -17.66
C PRO A 331 2.64 19.42 -16.44
N ARG A 332 2.23 18.92 -15.26
CA ARG A 332 3.03 18.93 -14.05
C ARG A 332 3.39 17.51 -13.65
N ARG A 333 4.60 17.32 -13.11
CA ARG A 333 5.05 16.03 -12.58
C ARG A 333 4.18 15.60 -11.39
N PRO A 334 3.52 14.40 -11.44
CA PRO A 334 2.75 13.90 -10.31
C PRO A 334 3.67 13.52 -9.14
N ARG A 335 3.09 13.29 -7.96
CA ARG A 335 3.79 12.84 -6.76
C ARG A 335 4.08 11.33 -6.82
N VAL A 336 5.19 10.91 -6.19
CA VAL A 336 5.58 9.48 -6.15
C VAL A 336 4.45 8.61 -5.59
N ALA A 337 3.84 9.03 -4.48
CA ALA A 337 2.75 8.29 -3.86
C ALA A 337 1.49 8.18 -4.75
N GLN A 338 1.18 9.22 -5.54
CA GLN A 338 0.05 9.19 -6.48
C GLN A 338 0.26 8.14 -7.57
N VAL A 339 1.44 8.13 -8.19
CA VAL A 339 1.78 7.16 -9.25
C VAL A 339 1.78 5.74 -8.68
N ALA A 340 2.38 5.52 -7.51
CA ALA A 340 2.45 4.22 -6.86
C ALA A 340 1.05 3.68 -6.50
N LEU A 341 0.15 4.54 -5.97
CA LEU A 341 -1.21 4.14 -5.63
C LEU A 341 -2.01 3.72 -6.88
N VAL A 342 -2.00 4.54 -7.94
CA VAL A 342 -2.73 4.22 -9.16
C VAL A 342 -2.19 2.93 -9.79
N ALA A 343 -0.86 2.74 -9.80
CA ALA A 343 -0.23 1.49 -10.26
C ALA A 343 -0.70 0.28 -9.43
N LEU A 344 -0.80 0.42 -8.09
CA LEU A 344 -1.26 -0.64 -7.22
C LEU A 344 -2.72 -1.02 -7.50
N VAL A 345 -3.61 -0.02 -7.68
CA VAL A 345 -5.02 -0.27 -8.01
C VAL A 345 -5.15 -0.96 -9.39
N ILE A 346 -4.37 -0.54 -10.39
CA ILE A 346 -4.34 -1.21 -11.70
C ILE A 346 -4.00 -2.70 -11.53
N ILE A 347 -2.96 -3.02 -10.74
CA ILE A 347 -2.58 -4.41 -10.47
C ILE A 347 -3.72 -5.14 -9.74
N PHE A 348 -4.33 -4.57 -8.70
CA PHE A 348 -5.38 -5.23 -7.93
C PHE A 348 -6.66 -5.50 -8.72
N VAL A 349 -6.98 -4.63 -9.67
CA VAL A 349 -8.15 -4.81 -10.54
C VAL A 349 -7.87 -5.84 -11.64
N ALA A 350 -6.68 -5.81 -12.23
CA ALA A 350 -6.33 -6.67 -13.35
C ALA A 350 -5.92 -8.10 -12.93
N TYR A 351 -5.31 -8.24 -11.74
CA TYR A 351 -4.70 -9.50 -11.33
C TYR A 351 -5.73 -10.58 -10.99
N LYS A 352 -5.33 -11.84 -11.18
CA LYS A 352 -6.17 -13.04 -11.04
C LYS A 352 -6.55 -13.43 -9.60
N SER A 353 -6.02 -12.74 -8.60
CA SER A 353 -6.26 -13.01 -7.17
C SER A 353 -6.14 -11.76 -6.33
N TYR A 354 -6.99 -11.63 -5.34
CA TYR A 354 -6.90 -10.56 -4.34
C TYR A 354 -7.14 -11.13 -2.94
N SER A 355 -6.08 -11.26 -2.19
CA SER A 355 -6.17 -11.68 -0.78
C SER A 355 -6.49 -10.50 0.13
N PRO A 356 -7.28 -10.71 1.21
CA PRO A 356 -7.72 -9.66 2.12
C PRO A 356 -6.58 -8.79 2.69
N GLN A 357 -5.44 -9.38 3.01
CA GLN A 357 -4.26 -8.70 3.54
C GLN A 357 -3.58 -7.73 2.56
N TYR A 358 -3.83 -7.85 1.25
CA TYR A 358 -3.28 -6.92 0.27
C TYR A 358 -3.83 -5.49 0.43
N SER A 359 -5.00 -5.34 1.07
CA SER A 359 -5.55 -4.04 1.45
C SER A 359 -4.60 -3.20 2.32
N LEU A 360 -3.71 -3.84 3.09
CA LEU A 360 -2.71 -3.15 3.92
C LEU A 360 -1.71 -2.32 3.09
N LEU A 361 -1.44 -2.72 1.84
CA LEU A 361 -0.58 -1.97 0.92
C LEU A 361 -1.21 -0.62 0.49
N LEU A 362 -2.54 -0.56 0.42
CA LEU A 362 -3.27 0.66 0.10
C LEU A 362 -3.16 1.71 1.21
N VAL A 363 -3.10 1.29 2.49
CA VAL A 363 -3.21 2.17 3.65
C VAL A 363 -2.20 3.32 3.63
N PRO A 364 -0.86 3.08 3.60
CA PRO A 364 0.11 4.17 3.58
C PRO A 364 0.09 4.94 2.26
N LEU A 365 -0.12 4.26 1.12
CA LEU A 365 -0.15 4.93 -0.18
C LEU A 365 -1.37 5.85 -0.32
N ALA A 366 -2.55 5.44 0.18
CA ALA A 366 -3.75 6.27 0.18
C ALA A 366 -3.58 7.52 1.06
N ALA A 367 -3.02 7.35 2.27
CA ALA A 367 -2.74 8.46 3.17
C ALA A 367 -1.74 9.48 2.60
N LEU A 368 -0.78 9.02 1.78
CA LEU A 368 0.22 9.87 1.14
C LEU A 368 -0.26 10.46 -0.20
N ALA A 369 -1.07 9.72 -0.96
CA ALA A 369 -1.53 10.13 -2.28
C ALA A 369 -2.69 11.12 -2.23
N CYS A 370 -3.67 10.88 -1.38
CA CYS A 370 -4.86 11.74 -1.25
C CYS A 370 -5.38 11.68 0.21
N PRO A 371 -4.83 12.52 1.13
CA PRO A 371 -5.19 12.52 2.54
C PRO A 371 -6.54 13.21 2.79
N ASP A 372 -7.55 12.90 1.98
CA ASP A 372 -8.92 13.35 2.18
C ASP A 372 -9.74 12.28 2.90
N TRP A 373 -10.27 12.61 4.07
CA TRP A 373 -11.02 11.70 4.94
C TRP A 373 -12.26 11.12 4.29
N ARG A 374 -12.89 11.85 3.37
CA ARG A 374 -14.09 11.37 2.67
C ARG A 374 -13.74 10.27 1.68
N ASN A 375 -12.77 10.54 0.80
CA ASN A 375 -12.34 9.57 -0.20
C ASN A 375 -11.69 8.35 0.47
N TRP A 376 -10.90 8.57 1.52
CA TRP A 376 -10.35 7.51 2.35
C TRP A 376 -11.46 6.66 2.98
N GLY A 377 -12.53 7.29 3.52
CA GLY A 377 -13.67 6.59 4.08
C GLY A 377 -14.39 5.68 3.09
N VAL A 378 -14.55 6.13 1.84
CA VAL A 378 -15.13 5.31 0.76
C VAL A 378 -14.25 4.08 0.49
N LEU A 379 -12.93 4.27 0.35
CA LEU A 379 -11.98 3.18 0.15
C LEU A 379 -12.04 2.17 1.31
N MET A 380 -11.96 2.66 2.55
CA MET A 380 -12.00 1.79 3.74
C MET A 380 -13.31 1.03 3.87
N THR A 381 -14.45 1.66 3.55
CA THR A 381 -15.76 1.00 3.60
C THR A 381 -15.82 -0.16 2.60
N GLY A 382 -15.39 0.04 1.36
CA GLY A 382 -15.35 -1.02 0.36
C GLY A 382 -14.44 -2.18 0.74
N GLU A 383 -13.24 -1.88 1.26
CA GLU A 383 -12.28 -2.89 1.69
C GLU A 383 -12.76 -3.66 2.92
N VAL A 384 -13.27 -2.97 3.94
CA VAL A 384 -13.77 -3.61 5.17
C VAL A 384 -14.99 -4.46 4.88
N PHE A 385 -15.91 -3.99 4.03
CA PHE A 385 -17.06 -4.79 3.60
C PHE A 385 -16.60 -6.08 2.91
N TYR A 386 -15.65 -5.99 1.99
CA TYR A 386 -15.05 -7.17 1.35
C TYR A 386 -14.40 -8.12 2.39
N GLN A 387 -13.67 -7.58 3.38
CA GLN A 387 -13.06 -8.37 4.46
C GLN A 387 -14.09 -9.22 5.21
N PHE A 388 -15.23 -8.65 5.59
CA PHE A 388 -16.29 -9.40 6.28
C PHE A 388 -16.90 -10.47 5.38
N VAL A 389 -17.19 -10.14 4.13
CA VAL A 389 -17.89 -11.05 3.21
C VAL A 389 -17.00 -12.20 2.74
N VAL A 390 -15.69 -11.99 2.53
CA VAL A 390 -14.79 -13.08 2.14
C VAL A 390 -14.65 -14.12 3.25
N TRP A 391 -14.65 -13.71 4.52
CA TRP A 391 -14.66 -14.67 5.63
C TRP A 391 -16.00 -15.39 5.75
N GLY A 392 -17.11 -14.70 5.52
CA GLY A 392 -18.44 -15.30 5.41
C GLY A 392 -18.55 -16.32 4.28
N HIS A 393 -17.96 -16.00 3.12
CA HIS A 393 -17.85 -16.91 1.97
C HIS A 393 -17.07 -18.18 2.32
N LEU A 394 -15.90 -18.04 2.93
CA LEU A 394 -15.07 -19.17 3.37
C LEU A 394 -15.72 -19.98 4.50
N ALA A 395 -16.58 -19.37 5.30
CA ALA A 395 -17.40 -20.04 6.31
C ALA A 395 -18.62 -20.74 5.71
N GLY A 396 -18.93 -20.55 4.43
CA GLY A 396 -20.15 -21.05 3.78
C GLY A 396 -21.42 -20.30 4.19
N ALA A 397 -21.32 -19.13 4.86
CA ALA A 397 -22.45 -18.41 5.41
C ALA A 397 -23.13 -17.46 4.39
N THR A 398 -22.45 -17.09 3.30
CA THR A 398 -22.97 -16.12 2.30
C THR A 398 -23.71 -16.80 1.15
N LYS A 399 -23.50 -18.10 0.95
CA LYS A 399 -24.13 -18.84 -0.13
C LYS A 399 -25.54 -19.26 0.25
N PRO A 400 -26.58 -18.82 -0.50
CA PRO A 400 -27.96 -19.25 -0.25
C PRO A 400 -28.13 -20.77 -0.38
N ALA A 401 -29.01 -21.35 0.41
CA ALA A 401 -29.33 -22.77 0.34
C ALA A 401 -29.82 -23.13 -1.06
N GLY A 402 -29.24 -24.19 -1.65
CA GLY A 402 -29.57 -24.64 -3.02
C GLY A 402 -28.98 -23.80 -4.16
N SER A 403 -28.29 -22.69 -3.87
CA SER A 403 -27.61 -21.90 -4.91
C SER A 403 -26.28 -22.51 -5.32
N THR A 404 -25.97 -22.45 -6.62
CA THR A 404 -24.65 -22.82 -7.17
C THR A 404 -23.66 -21.68 -7.13
N VAL A 405 -24.12 -20.43 -6.94
CA VAL A 405 -23.33 -19.19 -6.94
C VAL A 405 -23.47 -18.41 -5.63
N ASP A 406 -22.45 -17.65 -5.27
CA ASP A 406 -22.44 -16.76 -4.11
C ASP A 406 -22.54 -15.31 -4.56
N ALA A 407 -23.77 -14.85 -4.81
CA ALA A 407 -24.04 -13.50 -5.28
C ALA A 407 -23.62 -12.41 -4.25
N VAL A 408 -23.69 -12.71 -2.96
CA VAL A 408 -23.26 -11.77 -1.90
C VAL A 408 -21.75 -11.54 -1.99
N TYR A 409 -20.97 -12.61 -2.20
CA TYR A 409 -19.54 -12.52 -2.37
C TYR A 409 -19.15 -11.79 -3.67
N TRP A 410 -19.88 -12.03 -4.77
CA TRP A 410 -19.67 -11.26 -6.01
C TRP A 410 -19.93 -9.77 -5.82
N GLY A 411 -21.04 -9.44 -5.13
CA GLY A 411 -21.33 -8.05 -4.77
C GLY A 411 -20.22 -7.39 -3.98
N ALA A 412 -19.63 -8.09 -3.01
CA ALA A 412 -18.52 -7.58 -2.22
C ALA A 412 -17.25 -7.33 -3.06
N ILE A 413 -16.93 -8.22 -4.00
CA ILE A 413 -15.81 -8.01 -4.94
C ILE A 413 -16.05 -6.75 -5.77
N ILE A 414 -17.27 -6.57 -6.31
CA ILE A 414 -17.63 -5.42 -7.15
C ILE A 414 -17.55 -4.12 -6.34
N VAL A 415 -18.11 -4.08 -5.12
CA VAL A 415 -18.09 -2.89 -4.24
C VAL A 415 -16.66 -2.51 -3.90
N ARG A 416 -15.80 -3.48 -3.56
CA ARG A 416 -14.38 -3.25 -3.29
C ARG A 416 -13.68 -2.65 -4.52
N VAL A 417 -13.83 -3.26 -5.69
CA VAL A 417 -13.21 -2.76 -6.93
C VAL A 417 -13.72 -1.36 -7.27
N ALA A 418 -15.02 -1.11 -7.12
CA ALA A 418 -15.59 0.22 -7.33
C ALA A 418 -14.98 1.28 -6.39
N ALA A 419 -14.80 0.94 -5.10
CA ALA A 419 -14.18 1.82 -4.12
C ALA A 419 -12.70 2.12 -4.46
N GLN A 420 -11.92 1.10 -4.86
CA GLN A 420 -10.53 1.26 -5.31
C GLN A 420 -10.43 2.13 -6.57
N VAL A 421 -11.26 1.87 -7.57
CA VAL A 421 -11.29 2.64 -8.81
C VAL A 421 -11.75 4.08 -8.55
N TRP A 422 -12.74 4.29 -7.70
CA TRP A 422 -13.16 5.63 -7.27
C TRP A 422 -12.01 6.40 -6.64
N PHE A 423 -11.30 5.79 -5.69
CA PHE A 423 -10.16 6.43 -5.03
C PHE A 423 -9.02 6.74 -6.03
N ALA A 424 -8.67 5.79 -6.89
CA ALA A 424 -7.68 6.01 -7.93
C ALA A 424 -8.10 7.12 -8.90
N TRP A 425 -9.38 7.21 -9.23
CA TRP A 425 -9.92 8.28 -10.07
C TRP A 425 -9.76 9.66 -9.43
N THR A 426 -10.02 9.80 -8.13
CA THR A 426 -9.78 11.07 -7.42
C THR A 426 -8.31 11.46 -7.45
N VAL A 427 -7.39 10.52 -7.30
CA VAL A 427 -5.95 10.75 -7.40
C VAL A 427 -5.55 11.14 -8.83
N VAL A 428 -6.11 10.50 -9.86
CA VAL A 428 -5.90 10.85 -11.27
C VAL A 428 -6.43 12.25 -11.58
N ASP A 429 -7.56 12.65 -11.00
CA ASP A 429 -8.10 14.01 -11.16
C ASP A 429 -7.17 15.06 -10.52
N GLU A 430 -6.62 14.79 -9.32
CA GLU A 430 -5.59 15.64 -8.70
C GLU A 430 -4.31 15.73 -9.54
N MET A 431 -3.89 14.63 -10.20
CA MET A 431 -2.74 14.66 -11.12
C MET A 431 -3.01 15.55 -12.34
N ARG A 432 -4.24 15.53 -12.89
CA ARG A 432 -4.65 16.36 -14.04
C ARG A 432 -4.81 17.82 -13.67
N ARG A 433 -5.24 18.07 -12.42
CA ARG A 433 -5.53 19.39 -11.87
C ARG A 433 -4.65 19.66 -10.65
N PRO A 434 -3.35 19.93 -10.84
CA PRO A 434 -2.39 20.07 -9.74
C PRO A 434 -2.75 21.14 -8.70
N TRP A 435 -3.60 22.10 -9.07
CA TRP A 435 -4.13 23.14 -8.15
C TRP A 435 -5.16 22.59 -7.16
N ASN A 436 -5.78 21.43 -7.45
CA ASN A 436 -6.68 20.73 -6.55
C ASN A 436 -5.94 19.77 -5.60
N ASP A 437 -4.66 19.52 -5.83
CA ASP A 437 -3.85 18.64 -4.99
C ASP A 437 -3.68 19.24 -3.59
N SER A 438 -4.40 18.69 -2.62
CA SER A 438 -4.41 19.13 -1.22
C SER A 438 -3.03 19.09 -0.57
N VAL A 439 -2.14 18.22 -1.06
CA VAL A 439 -0.77 18.07 -0.57
C VAL A 439 0.14 19.18 -1.10
N ARG A 440 -0.06 19.62 -2.34
CA ARG A 440 0.69 20.72 -2.96
C ARG A 440 0.06 22.10 -2.71
N ALA A 441 -1.06 22.17 -2.04
CA ALA A 441 -1.69 23.43 -1.70
C ALA A 441 -0.72 24.35 -0.92
N GLY A 442 -0.48 25.55 -1.40
CA GLY A 442 0.43 26.51 -0.81
C GLY A 442 1.84 26.53 -1.41
N TYR A 443 1.98 26.18 -2.68
CA TYR A 443 3.24 26.25 -3.45
C TYR A 443 4.33 25.24 -3.01
N GLY A 444 4.00 24.26 -2.17
CA GLY A 444 4.88 23.14 -1.86
C GLY A 444 5.09 22.21 -3.05
N ASP A 445 6.25 21.59 -3.16
CA ASP A 445 6.47 20.46 -4.04
C ASP A 445 6.05 19.15 -3.35
N ASP A 446 6.46 18.00 -3.86
CA ASP A 446 6.13 16.68 -3.36
C ASP A 446 6.86 16.37 -2.04
N PRO A 447 6.18 16.18 -0.89
CA PRO A 447 6.83 15.74 0.35
C PRO A 447 7.54 14.39 0.23
N THR A 448 7.13 13.58 -0.73
CA THR A 448 7.76 12.30 -1.05
C THR A 448 8.78 12.41 -2.18
N GLY A 449 8.96 13.59 -2.76
CA GLY A 449 9.77 13.84 -3.95
C GLY A 449 11.26 13.66 -3.73
N GLY A 450 11.79 14.20 -2.63
CA GLY A 450 13.18 14.08 -2.23
C GLY A 450 14.19 14.49 -3.30
N VAL A 451 14.76 13.52 -4.02
CA VAL A 451 15.69 13.76 -5.13
C VAL A 451 15.02 14.46 -6.32
N LEU A 452 13.72 14.30 -6.44
CA LEU A 452 12.91 14.92 -7.51
C LEU A 452 12.47 16.34 -7.13
N ASP A 453 12.70 16.82 -5.90
CA ASP A 453 12.33 18.17 -5.50
C ASP A 453 12.98 19.19 -6.43
N HIS A 454 12.17 20.16 -6.86
CA HIS A 454 12.58 21.20 -7.80
C HIS A 454 13.07 20.70 -9.17
N ALA A 455 12.88 19.41 -9.51
CA ALA A 455 13.14 18.93 -10.85
C ALA A 455 12.11 19.49 -11.85
N PRO A 456 12.48 19.64 -13.13
CA PRO A 456 11.58 20.17 -14.14
C PRO A 456 10.24 19.42 -14.19
N ASP A 457 9.15 20.16 -14.38
CA ASP A 457 7.82 19.57 -14.59
C ASP A 457 7.69 19.00 -16.01
N ALA A 458 8.32 19.64 -17.01
CA ALA A 458 8.36 19.14 -18.38
C ALA A 458 9.27 17.91 -18.52
N PRO A 459 8.92 16.93 -19.39
CA PRO A 459 9.80 15.79 -19.67
C PRO A 459 11.13 16.24 -20.28
N VAL A 460 12.24 15.89 -19.63
CA VAL A 460 13.60 16.24 -20.10
C VAL A 460 14.00 15.38 -21.31
N ILE A 461 13.60 14.11 -21.31
CA ILE A 461 13.85 13.19 -22.44
C ILE A 461 12.79 13.46 -23.51
N GLY A 462 13.09 14.22 -24.49
CA GLY A 462 12.22 14.73 -25.55
C GLY A 462 12.47 16.21 -25.82
N ALA A 463 12.89 16.99 -24.81
CA ALA A 463 13.32 18.37 -25.00
C ALA A 463 14.69 18.47 -25.72
N LEU A 464 15.55 17.46 -25.60
CA LEU A 464 16.83 17.40 -26.28
C LEU A 464 16.68 17.27 -27.81
N SER A 465 15.60 16.64 -28.30
CA SER A 465 15.34 16.53 -29.75
C SER A 465 14.71 17.81 -30.35
N THR A 466 14.08 18.65 -29.52
CA THR A 466 13.50 19.92 -29.97
C THR A 466 14.46 21.10 -29.83
N ALA A 467 15.47 21.00 -28.95
CA ALA A 467 16.48 22.05 -28.77
C ALA A 467 17.46 22.13 -29.94
N GLU A 468 17.73 21.00 -30.61
CA GLU A 468 18.55 20.98 -31.84
C GLU A 468 17.78 21.55 -33.05
N ALA A 469 16.46 21.56 -33.03
CA ALA A 469 15.64 22.13 -34.11
C ALA A 469 15.34 23.65 -33.95
N SER A 470 15.63 24.24 -32.78
CA SER A 470 15.27 25.64 -32.45
C SER A 470 16.47 26.57 -32.24
N SER A 471 17.65 26.23 -32.71
CA SER A 471 18.82 27.14 -32.69
C SER A 471 18.78 28.24 -33.75
N THR A 472 17.68 28.41 -34.47
CA THR A 472 17.46 29.49 -35.43
C THR A 472 16.12 30.17 -35.09
N THR A 473 16.13 31.08 -34.16
CA THR A 473 15.35 32.34 -34.08
C THR A 473 15.22 32.76 -32.62
N LEU A 474 16.19 33.51 -32.13
CA LEU A 474 16.08 34.29 -30.91
C LEU A 474 15.40 35.61 -31.26
N GLU A 475 14.10 35.73 -30.99
CA GLU A 475 13.49 37.03 -30.77
C GLU A 475 12.86 37.08 -29.38
N ARG A 476 13.36 38.05 -28.67
CA ARG A 476 13.03 38.42 -27.28
C ARG A 476 11.59 38.95 -27.23
N SER A 477 10.69 38.21 -26.64
CA SER A 477 9.38 38.77 -26.23
C SER A 477 9.23 38.64 -24.72
N THR A 478 9.41 39.76 -24.04
CA THR A 478 9.08 39.96 -22.63
C THR A 478 7.58 40.18 -22.49
N VAL A 479 6.84 39.13 -22.17
CA VAL A 479 5.47 39.27 -21.68
C VAL A 479 5.33 38.47 -20.39
N SER A 480 5.15 39.19 -19.30
CA SER A 480 4.85 38.65 -17.98
C SER A 480 3.37 38.31 -17.90
N PRO A 481 2.96 37.05 -17.68
CA PRO A 481 1.56 36.75 -17.46
C PRO A 481 1.20 37.05 -15.99
N THR A 482 0.43 38.07 -15.76
CA THR A 482 -0.30 38.31 -14.52
C THR A 482 -1.37 37.24 -14.35
N VAL A 483 -1.06 36.19 -13.61
CA VAL A 483 -2.07 35.19 -13.21
C VAL A 483 -2.79 35.72 -11.97
N LYS A 484 -4.08 36.06 -12.12
CA LYS A 484 -4.98 36.31 -10.98
C LYS A 484 -5.15 35.02 -10.15
N PRO A 485 -5.08 35.09 -8.82
CA PRO A 485 -5.37 33.92 -7.98
C PRO A 485 -6.87 33.63 -8.04
N VAL A 486 -7.22 32.45 -8.56
CA VAL A 486 -8.60 31.92 -8.49
C VAL A 486 -8.79 31.34 -7.10
N THR A 487 -9.75 31.89 -6.37
CA THR A 487 -10.15 31.37 -5.05
C THR A 487 -10.98 30.08 -5.22
N PRO A 488 -10.80 29.05 -4.37
CA PRO A 488 -11.47 27.75 -4.50
C PRO A 488 -13.00 27.75 -4.28
N ALA A 489 -13.60 28.91 -4.08
CA ALA A 489 -15.02 29.04 -3.72
C ALA A 489 -15.98 29.03 -4.92
N ASP A 490 -15.49 29.16 -6.16
CA ASP A 490 -16.35 29.55 -7.30
C ASP A 490 -16.64 28.44 -8.33
N ASP A 491 -16.36 27.15 -8.01
CA ASP A 491 -16.74 26.08 -8.94
C ASP A 491 -17.89 25.20 -8.39
N PRO A 492 -19.14 25.55 -8.67
CA PRO A 492 -20.34 24.82 -8.23
C PRO A 492 -20.43 23.40 -8.83
N VAL A 493 -19.70 23.11 -9.89
CA VAL A 493 -19.69 21.80 -10.55
C VAL A 493 -18.93 20.76 -9.75
N LEU A 494 -17.84 21.17 -9.06
CA LEU A 494 -17.03 20.25 -8.26
C LEU A 494 -17.78 19.76 -7.01
N VAL A 495 -18.50 20.66 -6.33
CA VAL A 495 -19.32 20.32 -5.15
C VAL A 495 -20.47 19.38 -5.54
N ARG A 496 -21.07 19.57 -6.72
CA ARG A 496 -22.19 18.75 -7.18
C ARG A 496 -21.77 17.32 -7.58
N ARG A 497 -20.59 17.14 -8.19
CA ARG A 497 -20.10 15.82 -8.61
C ARG A 497 -19.68 14.93 -7.43
N THR A 498 -19.02 15.50 -6.43
CA THR A 498 -18.66 14.75 -5.21
C THR A 498 -19.89 14.33 -4.41
N TRP A 499 -20.92 15.18 -4.37
CA TRP A 499 -22.16 14.90 -3.63
C TRP A 499 -23.02 13.81 -4.27
N ILE A 500 -23.07 13.75 -5.60
CA ILE A 500 -23.79 12.70 -6.36
C ILE A 500 -23.08 11.34 -6.22
N GLY A 501 -21.73 11.29 -6.32
CA GLY A 501 -20.97 10.06 -6.17
C GLY A 501 -21.10 9.44 -4.78
N THR A 502 -21.07 10.26 -3.73
CA THR A 502 -21.24 9.79 -2.33
C THR A 502 -22.64 9.26 -2.08
N ARG A 503 -23.67 9.87 -2.67
CA ARG A 503 -25.06 9.37 -2.54
C ARG A 503 -25.30 8.07 -3.29
N ILE A 504 -24.70 7.89 -4.46
CA ILE A 504 -24.84 6.64 -5.23
C ILE A 504 -24.15 5.48 -4.49
N LEU A 505 -22.95 5.69 -3.93
CA LEU A 505 -22.24 4.66 -3.17
C LEU A 505 -22.93 4.35 -1.84
N LEU A 506 -23.39 5.35 -1.10
CA LEU A 506 -24.19 5.16 0.12
C LEU A 506 -25.53 4.48 -0.18
N GLY A 507 -26.18 4.83 -1.29
CA GLY A 507 -27.39 4.17 -1.74
C GLY A 507 -27.18 2.71 -2.11
N LEU A 508 -26.09 2.41 -2.83
CA LEU A 508 -25.70 1.02 -3.16
C LEU A 508 -25.33 0.21 -1.92
N THR A 509 -24.64 0.81 -0.95
CA THR A 509 -24.29 0.14 0.31
C THR A 509 -25.53 -0.14 1.17
N LEU A 510 -26.49 0.78 1.21
CA LEU A 510 -27.77 0.60 1.94
C LEU A 510 -28.69 -0.44 1.28
N VAL A 511 -28.73 -0.49 -0.05
CA VAL A 511 -29.54 -1.50 -0.79
C VAL A 511 -28.94 -2.92 -0.68
N LEU A 512 -27.61 -3.05 -0.46
CA LEU A 512 -26.94 -4.34 -0.28
C LEU A 512 -26.95 -4.83 1.18
N VAL A 513 -27.31 -3.98 2.13
CA VAL A 513 -27.39 -4.31 3.58
C VAL A 513 -28.83 -4.62 4.01
N MET A 514 -29.83 -4.23 3.19
CA MET A 514 -31.23 -4.66 3.34
C MET A 514 -31.51 -5.92 2.52
#